data_e21509476ade713ec3efc738e9a7571e
#
_entry.id   e21509476ade713ec3efc738e9a7571e
#
_cell.length_a   1.000
_cell.length_b   1.000
_cell.length_c   1.000
_cell.angle_alpha   90.00
_cell.angle_beta   90.00
_cell.angle_gamma   90.00
#
_symmetry.space_group_name_H-M   'P 1'
#
loop_
_entity.id
_entity.type
_entity.pdbx_description
1 polymer ?
#
loop_
_entity_poly.entity_id
_entity_poly.type
_entity_poly.pdbx_seq_one_letter_code
_entity_poly.pdbx_strand_id
1 'polypeptide(L)'
;RTWLEAHPIEWIKFFFLAYAKSEFADFQKKAIKRCLANDEWYEVLSWARSLSKSTVTMFIVMFLVLTGRRKNVIMASATEDAAIRLLKPYKTNFEKNGRLKAYYGNLVNPGSWKESNFILKNGASFIGVGAGNAPRGSRNEAVRPDCLLVDDFDTDEACRNPDTVDKNWRWWEDALYFTRDPAVPTTIIFCGNIIAKDCCITRAGKLADHWDIVNIRDKNGKSTWPQKNTEEMIDQVISKVSTVAVQKEYFNNPISEGEIFKEITYGKIPSLKKFKFLVVYGDPAPGENKTKNSSTKGCWLCGKLDGKLYVIKGFLDRGLNAEFINWYISLNEYVDGRTTLYNFMENNKLQDPFFQQVFKPLVRKAKKEKRVELNINPDTEKKTDKATRIEANLEPLNREGNLIFNEDEQQNPHMQRLTDQFKLFTLRLKFP
;
A
#
# COMPACT_ATOMS: atom_id res chain seq x y z
N ARG A 1 -39.90 8.27 -17.94
CA ARG A 1 -38.81 8.97 -17.33
C ARG A 1 -39.11 9.16 -15.84
N THR A 2 -40.22 9.78 -15.47
CA THR A 2 -40.63 10.07 -14.07
C THR A 2 -40.64 8.81 -13.19
N TRP A 3 -41.11 7.67 -13.69
CA TRP A 3 -41.08 6.42 -12.97
C TRP A 3 -39.65 5.95 -12.69
N LEU A 4 -38.77 6.03 -13.69
CA LEU A 4 -37.35 5.66 -13.53
C LEU A 4 -36.64 6.56 -12.50
N GLU A 5 -36.88 7.86 -12.54
CA GLU A 5 -36.31 8.81 -11.58
C GLU A 5 -36.79 8.56 -10.14
N ALA A 6 -38.01 8.02 -9.96
CA ALA A 6 -38.48 7.55 -8.66
C ALA A 6 -37.86 6.20 -8.21
N HIS A 7 -37.22 5.49 -9.11
CA HIS A 7 -36.63 4.16 -8.87
C HIS A 7 -35.13 4.14 -9.30
N PRO A 8 -34.22 4.73 -8.52
CA PRO A 8 -32.82 4.95 -8.94
C PRO A 8 -32.07 3.69 -9.38
N ILE A 9 -32.29 2.54 -8.76
CA ILE A 9 -31.63 1.28 -9.16
C ILE A 9 -32.09 0.86 -10.57
N GLU A 10 -33.39 0.96 -10.85
CA GLU A 10 -33.93 0.63 -12.19
C GLU A 10 -33.50 1.68 -13.22
N TRP A 11 -33.39 2.95 -12.81
CA TRP A 11 -32.82 4.01 -13.63
C TRP A 11 -31.39 3.68 -14.04
N ILE A 12 -30.53 3.26 -13.09
CA ILE A 12 -29.14 2.87 -13.37
C ILE A 12 -29.11 1.65 -14.32
N LYS A 13 -29.88 0.61 -14.02
CA LYS A 13 -29.96 -0.59 -14.88
C LYS A 13 -30.41 -0.25 -16.29
N PHE A 14 -31.35 0.67 -16.43
CA PHE A 14 -31.87 1.08 -17.74
C PHE A 14 -30.86 1.90 -18.53
N PHE A 15 -30.24 2.91 -17.93
CA PHE A 15 -29.36 3.82 -18.65
C PHE A 15 -27.93 3.29 -18.81
N PHE A 16 -27.44 2.45 -17.92
CA PHE A 16 -26.02 2.05 -17.84
C PHE A 16 -25.81 0.53 -18.00
N LEU A 17 -26.51 -0.10 -18.92
CA LEU A 17 -26.39 -1.55 -19.19
C LEU A 17 -24.94 -2.04 -19.38
N ALA A 18 -24.09 -1.23 -20.02
CA ALA A 18 -22.69 -1.60 -20.27
C ALA A 18 -21.87 -1.74 -18.97
N TYR A 19 -22.29 -1.05 -17.90
CA TYR A 19 -21.63 -1.06 -16.59
C TYR A 19 -22.34 -1.98 -15.59
N ALA A 20 -23.68 -2.01 -15.61
CA ALA A 20 -24.51 -2.78 -14.69
C ALA A 20 -24.70 -4.24 -15.16
N LYS A 21 -23.60 -4.94 -15.47
CA LYS A 21 -23.62 -6.32 -15.98
C LYS A 21 -23.95 -7.37 -14.94
N SER A 22 -23.59 -7.11 -13.67
CA SER A 22 -23.88 -7.97 -12.53
C SER A 22 -24.96 -7.33 -11.67
N GLU A 23 -25.77 -8.15 -11.01
CA GLU A 23 -26.74 -7.63 -10.02
C GLU A 23 -25.99 -6.86 -8.90
N PHE A 24 -26.58 -5.74 -8.49
CA PHE A 24 -26.05 -4.93 -7.42
C PHE A 24 -26.09 -5.66 -6.09
N ALA A 25 -24.97 -5.66 -5.38
CA ALA A 25 -24.91 -6.11 -4.00
C ALA A 25 -25.65 -5.13 -3.07
N ASP A 26 -26.05 -5.61 -1.90
CA ASP A 26 -26.84 -4.80 -0.96
C ASP A 26 -26.12 -3.57 -0.47
N PHE A 27 -24.79 -3.61 -0.27
CA PHE A 27 -24.02 -2.45 0.13
C PHE A 27 -24.05 -1.35 -0.94
N GLN A 28 -24.00 -1.70 -2.23
CA GLN A 28 -24.10 -0.76 -3.34
C GLN A 28 -25.48 -0.10 -3.40
N LYS A 29 -26.55 -0.90 -3.29
CA LYS A 29 -27.94 -0.38 -3.25
C LYS A 29 -28.13 0.56 -2.07
N LYS A 30 -27.58 0.22 -0.89
CA LYS A 30 -27.66 1.06 0.32
C LYS A 30 -26.93 2.39 0.13
N ALA A 31 -25.71 2.39 -0.41
CA ALA A 31 -24.94 3.61 -0.68
C ALA A 31 -25.66 4.53 -1.68
N ILE A 32 -26.16 3.97 -2.80
CA ILE A 32 -26.96 4.72 -3.78
C ILE A 32 -28.18 5.36 -3.09
N LYS A 33 -28.91 4.58 -2.29
CA LYS A 33 -30.10 5.07 -1.59
C LYS A 33 -29.76 6.19 -0.62
N ARG A 34 -28.71 6.06 0.20
CA ARG A 34 -28.29 7.11 1.16
C ARG A 34 -27.96 8.42 0.45
N CYS A 35 -27.08 8.36 -0.56
CA CYS A 35 -26.65 9.55 -1.29
C CYS A 35 -27.78 10.23 -2.05
N LEU A 36 -28.82 9.50 -2.47
CA LEU A 36 -29.94 10.05 -3.21
C LEU A 36 -31.14 10.43 -2.34
N ALA A 37 -31.20 9.94 -1.10
CA ALA A 37 -32.31 10.28 -0.17
C ALA A 37 -32.09 11.58 0.58
N ASN A 38 -30.85 12.06 0.67
CA ASN A 38 -30.48 13.23 1.45
C ASN A 38 -30.09 14.39 0.53
N ASP A 39 -30.50 15.61 0.88
CA ASP A 39 -30.13 16.79 0.11
C ASP A 39 -28.71 17.26 0.49
N GLU A 40 -28.41 17.42 1.77
CA GLU A 40 -27.02 17.59 2.25
C GLU A 40 -26.50 16.23 2.71
N TRP A 41 -25.35 15.76 2.18
CA TRP A 41 -24.83 14.45 2.53
C TRP A 41 -23.33 14.30 2.29
N TYR A 42 -22.63 13.78 3.28
CA TYR A 42 -21.21 13.42 3.16
C TYR A 42 -21.03 11.91 3.33
N GLU A 43 -20.81 11.19 2.23
CA GLU A 43 -20.58 9.76 2.18
C GLU A 43 -19.09 9.46 2.00
N VAL A 44 -18.54 8.51 2.76
CA VAL A 44 -17.20 7.95 2.53
C VAL A 44 -17.32 6.48 2.21
N LEU A 45 -16.76 6.07 1.06
CA LEU A 45 -16.82 4.70 0.54
C LEU A 45 -15.41 4.08 0.55
N SER A 46 -15.07 3.38 1.62
CA SER A 46 -13.84 2.58 1.72
C SER A 46 -14.12 1.14 1.31
N TRP A 47 -14.42 0.95 0.02
CA TRP A 47 -14.70 -0.38 -0.50
C TRP A 47 -13.44 -1.01 -1.09
N ALA A 48 -13.29 -2.31 -0.88
CA ALA A 48 -12.21 -3.10 -1.46
C ALA A 48 -12.11 -2.91 -2.98
N ARG A 49 -10.92 -3.12 -3.53
CA ARG A 49 -10.73 -3.16 -4.98
C ARG A 49 -11.68 -4.19 -5.60
N SER A 50 -12.13 -3.96 -6.83
CA SER A 50 -13.12 -4.77 -7.57
C SER A 50 -14.56 -4.68 -7.09
N LEU A 51 -14.90 -3.89 -6.06
CA LEU A 51 -16.27 -3.65 -5.61
C LEU A 51 -16.98 -2.48 -6.33
N SER A 52 -16.34 -1.92 -7.38
CA SER A 52 -16.92 -0.92 -8.31
C SER A 52 -17.31 0.43 -7.68
N LYS A 53 -16.55 0.90 -6.68
CA LYS A 53 -16.83 2.20 -6.02
C LYS A 53 -16.91 3.36 -7.01
N SER A 54 -15.91 3.58 -7.87
CA SER A 54 -15.91 4.66 -8.87
C SER A 54 -17.06 4.57 -9.88
N THR A 55 -17.52 3.36 -10.19
CA THR A 55 -18.69 3.15 -11.06
C THR A 55 -19.99 3.53 -10.35
N VAL A 56 -20.15 3.14 -9.09
CA VAL A 56 -21.33 3.47 -8.30
C VAL A 56 -21.42 4.98 -8.04
N THR A 57 -20.29 5.62 -7.73
CA THR A 57 -20.23 7.09 -7.57
C THR A 57 -20.58 7.80 -8.87
N MET A 58 -20.14 7.28 -10.03
CA MET A 58 -20.54 7.80 -11.34
C MET A 58 -22.07 7.75 -11.49
N PHE A 59 -22.73 6.65 -11.15
CA PHE A 59 -24.18 6.56 -11.25
C PHE A 59 -24.90 7.58 -10.36
N ILE A 60 -24.43 7.75 -9.13
CA ILE A 60 -24.99 8.72 -8.17
C ILE A 60 -24.87 10.14 -8.74
N VAL A 61 -23.68 10.56 -9.16
CA VAL A 61 -23.43 11.89 -9.71
C VAL A 61 -24.22 12.13 -11.00
N MET A 62 -24.24 11.15 -11.90
CA MET A 62 -25.03 11.23 -13.14
C MET A 62 -26.54 11.38 -12.85
N PHE A 63 -27.05 10.65 -11.88
CA PHE A 63 -28.44 10.77 -11.46
C PHE A 63 -28.74 12.19 -10.93
N LEU A 64 -27.93 12.67 -9.99
CA LEU A 64 -28.08 13.99 -9.39
C LEU A 64 -28.07 15.12 -10.43
N VAL A 65 -27.14 15.04 -11.40
CA VAL A 65 -27.01 16.04 -12.45
C VAL A 65 -28.15 15.98 -13.47
N LEU A 66 -28.54 14.77 -13.90
CA LEU A 66 -29.58 14.59 -14.91
C LEU A 66 -31.00 14.88 -14.38
N THR A 67 -31.21 14.70 -13.09
CA THR A 67 -32.44 15.12 -12.41
C THR A 67 -32.48 16.61 -11.98
N GLY A 68 -31.38 17.34 -12.23
CA GLY A 68 -31.27 18.77 -11.91
C GLY A 68 -31.04 19.09 -10.43
N ARG A 69 -30.73 18.07 -9.63
CA ARG A 69 -30.47 18.23 -8.17
C ARG A 69 -29.10 18.81 -7.86
N ARG A 70 -28.15 18.63 -8.77
CA ARG A 70 -26.80 19.20 -8.67
C ARG A 70 -26.40 19.81 -10.01
N LYS A 71 -25.63 20.89 -9.97
CA LYS A 71 -25.26 21.68 -11.16
C LYS A 71 -23.78 21.93 -11.33
N ASN A 72 -22.99 21.90 -10.25
CA ASN A 72 -21.56 22.21 -10.33
C ASN A 72 -20.75 21.12 -9.61
N VAL A 73 -20.19 20.20 -10.39
CA VAL A 73 -19.48 19.02 -9.93
C VAL A 73 -17.98 19.24 -9.99
N ILE A 74 -17.29 19.13 -8.86
CA ILE A 74 -15.83 19.03 -8.83
C ILE A 74 -15.42 17.58 -8.55
N MET A 75 -14.52 17.06 -9.38
CA MET A 75 -13.91 15.74 -9.20
C MET A 75 -12.44 15.90 -8.87
N ALA A 76 -12.03 15.47 -7.68
CA ALA A 76 -10.67 15.57 -7.20
C ALA A 76 -10.00 14.19 -7.13
N SER A 77 -8.69 14.16 -7.42
CA SER A 77 -7.86 12.96 -7.29
C SER A 77 -6.43 13.35 -6.88
N ALA A 78 -5.55 12.36 -6.66
CA ALA A 78 -4.17 12.58 -6.29
C ALA A 78 -3.39 13.48 -7.27
N THR A 79 -3.72 13.41 -8.56
CA THR A 79 -3.09 14.21 -9.63
C THR A 79 -4.15 14.76 -10.59
N GLU A 80 -3.78 15.79 -11.35
CA GLU A 80 -4.65 16.36 -12.37
C GLU A 80 -4.99 15.33 -13.46
N ASP A 81 -4.01 14.59 -13.94
CA ASP A 81 -4.24 13.50 -14.91
C ASP A 81 -5.19 12.43 -14.39
N ALA A 82 -5.13 12.10 -13.10
CA ALA A 82 -6.05 11.17 -12.49
C ALA A 82 -7.47 11.75 -12.44
N ALA A 83 -7.62 13.02 -12.08
CA ALA A 83 -8.91 13.71 -12.09
C ALA A 83 -9.52 13.81 -13.50
N ILE A 84 -8.72 14.08 -14.52
CA ILE A 84 -9.14 14.06 -15.93
C ILE A 84 -9.64 12.66 -16.32
N ARG A 85 -8.94 11.60 -15.91
CA ARG A 85 -9.39 10.23 -16.15
C ARG A 85 -10.74 9.91 -15.48
N LEU A 86 -11.02 10.48 -14.31
CA LEU A 86 -12.34 10.35 -13.66
C LEU A 86 -13.48 11.00 -14.48
N LEU A 87 -13.23 12.11 -15.17
CA LEU A 87 -14.22 12.76 -16.04
C LEU A 87 -14.57 11.96 -17.30
N LYS A 88 -13.63 11.15 -17.79
CA LYS A 88 -13.78 10.44 -19.08
C LYS A 88 -15.04 9.56 -19.19
N PRO A 89 -15.43 8.73 -18.20
CA PRO A 89 -16.65 7.95 -18.24
C PRO A 89 -17.91 8.79 -18.35
N TYR A 90 -17.96 9.95 -17.68
CA TYR A 90 -19.08 10.89 -17.75
C TYR A 90 -19.22 11.48 -19.15
N LYS A 91 -18.14 12.03 -19.71
CA LYS A 91 -18.13 12.54 -21.09
C LYS A 91 -18.58 11.48 -22.10
N THR A 92 -17.99 10.25 -21.98
CA THR A 92 -18.34 9.15 -22.87
C THR A 92 -19.83 8.82 -22.82
N ASN A 93 -20.45 8.83 -21.63
CA ASN A 93 -21.89 8.60 -21.51
C ASN A 93 -22.72 9.74 -22.11
N PHE A 94 -22.38 11.01 -21.91
CA PHE A 94 -23.07 12.12 -22.55
C PHE A 94 -22.91 12.10 -24.07
N GLU A 95 -21.75 11.69 -24.57
CA GLU A 95 -21.47 11.63 -26.01
C GLU A 95 -22.09 10.42 -26.72
N LYS A 96 -22.10 9.25 -26.08
CA LYS A 96 -22.35 7.97 -26.77
C LYS A 96 -23.57 7.19 -26.26
N ASN A 97 -24.08 7.52 -25.07
CA ASN A 97 -25.21 6.76 -24.52
C ASN A 97 -26.53 7.17 -25.19
N GLY A 98 -27.00 6.36 -26.12
CA GLY A 98 -28.22 6.64 -26.88
C GLY A 98 -29.48 6.75 -26.02
N ARG A 99 -29.58 5.97 -24.93
CA ARG A 99 -30.73 6.03 -24.01
C ARG A 99 -30.74 7.35 -23.24
N LEU A 100 -29.58 7.82 -22.75
CA LEU A 100 -29.48 9.13 -22.11
C LEU A 100 -29.92 10.23 -23.07
N LYS A 101 -29.43 10.20 -24.32
CA LYS A 101 -29.83 11.19 -25.33
C LYS A 101 -31.32 11.16 -25.65
N ALA A 102 -31.92 9.99 -25.72
CA ALA A 102 -33.35 9.84 -26.01
C ALA A 102 -34.24 10.43 -24.90
N TYR A 103 -33.82 10.31 -23.64
CA TYR A 103 -34.64 10.69 -22.48
C TYR A 103 -34.31 12.07 -21.92
N TYR A 104 -33.06 12.53 -22.03
CA TYR A 104 -32.57 13.81 -21.49
C TYR A 104 -32.11 14.79 -22.58
N GLY A 105 -32.17 14.39 -23.85
CA GLY A 105 -31.69 15.18 -24.97
C GLY A 105 -30.17 15.11 -25.18
N ASN A 106 -29.70 15.76 -26.24
CA ASN A 106 -28.25 15.90 -26.48
C ASN A 106 -27.67 17.00 -25.60
N LEU A 107 -27.00 16.60 -24.52
CA LEU A 107 -26.42 17.50 -23.53
C LEU A 107 -24.99 17.99 -23.86
N VAL A 108 -24.37 17.47 -24.93
CA VAL A 108 -23.02 17.90 -25.32
C VAL A 108 -23.04 19.37 -25.79
N ASN A 109 -22.19 20.19 -25.18
CA ASN A 109 -22.01 21.59 -25.54
C ASN A 109 -20.62 21.79 -26.17
N PRO A 110 -20.51 21.85 -27.51
CA PRO A 110 -19.21 21.92 -28.19
C PRO A 110 -18.36 23.15 -27.80
N GLY A 111 -19.00 24.24 -27.37
CA GLY A 111 -18.32 25.46 -26.93
C GLY A 111 -17.63 25.35 -25.58
N SER A 112 -17.96 24.30 -24.79
CA SER A 112 -17.36 24.05 -23.48
C SER A 112 -17.19 22.55 -23.23
N TRP A 113 -16.23 21.92 -23.95
CA TRP A 113 -16.03 20.46 -23.94
C TRP A 113 -14.55 20.04 -23.82
N LYS A 114 -13.83 20.68 -22.88
CA LYS A 114 -12.40 20.38 -22.63
C LYS A 114 -12.25 19.06 -21.86
N GLU A 115 -11.08 18.46 -21.86
CA GLU A 115 -10.81 17.21 -21.13
C GLU A 115 -10.90 17.39 -19.61
N SER A 116 -10.33 18.49 -19.10
CA SER A 116 -10.29 18.80 -17.67
C SER A 116 -11.57 19.48 -17.13
N ASN A 117 -12.39 20.07 -18.02
CA ASN A 117 -13.67 20.67 -17.62
C ASN A 117 -14.64 20.75 -18.82
N PHE A 118 -15.93 20.66 -18.53
CA PHE A 118 -16.96 20.82 -19.52
C PHE A 118 -18.29 21.28 -18.88
N ILE A 119 -19.10 21.95 -19.66
CA ILE A 119 -20.45 22.40 -19.27
C ILE A 119 -21.47 21.75 -20.20
N LEU A 120 -22.48 21.12 -19.64
CA LEU A 120 -23.59 20.54 -20.38
C LEU A 120 -24.54 21.62 -20.90
N LYS A 121 -25.35 21.33 -21.93
CA LYS A 121 -26.40 22.25 -22.44
C LYS A 121 -27.47 22.60 -21.39
N ASN A 122 -27.68 21.76 -20.37
CA ASN A 122 -28.58 22.07 -19.25
C ASN A 122 -27.94 22.96 -18.17
N GLY A 123 -26.73 23.47 -18.42
CA GLY A 123 -25.99 24.34 -17.52
C GLY A 123 -25.16 23.62 -16.45
N ALA A 124 -25.23 22.31 -16.33
CA ALA A 124 -24.41 21.60 -15.35
C ALA A 124 -22.96 21.52 -15.78
N SER A 125 -22.04 21.74 -14.84
CA SER A 125 -20.58 21.77 -15.09
C SER A 125 -19.87 20.64 -14.36
N PHE A 126 -18.75 20.20 -14.97
CA PHE A 126 -17.85 19.20 -14.42
C PHE A 126 -16.40 19.70 -14.53
N ILE A 127 -15.65 19.65 -13.43
CA ILE A 127 -14.28 20.13 -13.35
C ILE A 127 -13.44 19.05 -12.64
N GLY A 128 -12.31 18.67 -13.27
CA GLY A 128 -11.32 17.79 -12.66
C GLY A 128 -10.17 18.60 -12.06
N VAL A 129 -9.79 18.28 -10.81
CA VAL A 129 -8.70 18.96 -10.10
C VAL A 129 -7.78 17.95 -9.42
N GLY A 130 -6.47 18.15 -9.53
CA GLY A 130 -5.47 17.38 -8.80
C GLY A 130 -5.18 17.98 -7.43
N ALA A 131 -4.73 17.16 -6.49
CA ALA A 131 -4.25 17.61 -5.18
C ALA A 131 -3.21 18.72 -5.34
N GLY A 132 -3.33 19.78 -4.53
CA GLY A 132 -2.44 20.93 -4.56
C GLY A 132 -2.76 22.00 -5.62
N ASN A 133 -3.62 21.72 -6.60
CA ASN A 133 -4.11 22.73 -7.54
C ASN A 133 -5.21 23.58 -6.90
N ALA A 134 -5.33 24.83 -7.30
CA ALA A 134 -6.33 25.73 -6.71
C ALA A 134 -7.69 25.62 -7.43
N PRO A 135 -8.71 25.00 -6.82
CA PRO A 135 -10.05 24.98 -7.37
C PRO A 135 -10.77 26.32 -7.17
N ARG A 136 -10.08 27.31 -6.59
CA ARG A 136 -10.64 28.66 -6.35
C ARG A 136 -11.04 29.31 -7.66
N GLY A 137 -12.29 29.78 -7.71
CA GLY A 137 -12.88 30.35 -8.93
C GLY A 137 -13.68 29.36 -9.77
N SER A 138 -13.90 28.12 -9.29
CA SER A 138 -14.74 27.08 -9.94
C SER A 138 -16.23 27.45 -9.98
N ARG A 139 -16.56 28.74 -10.02
CA ARG A 139 -17.94 29.14 -10.21
C ARG A 139 -18.38 28.81 -11.64
N ASN A 140 -19.53 28.19 -11.73
CA ASN A 140 -20.25 28.05 -12.98
C ASN A 140 -21.41 29.09 -12.94
N GLU A 141 -21.21 30.21 -13.62
CA GLU A 141 -22.12 31.37 -13.53
C GLU A 141 -22.35 31.83 -12.07
N ALA A 142 -23.58 31.71 -11.57
CA ALA A 142 -23.95 32.05 -10.17
C ALA A 142 -23.82 30.88 -9.20
N VAL A 143 -23.54 29.64 -9.68
CA VAL A 143 -23.60 28.43 -8.84
C VAL A 143 -22.17 28.07 -8.37
N ARG A 144 -22.01 28.03 -7.04
CA ARG A 144 -20.82 27.41 -6.42
C ARG A 144 -20.90 25.89 -6.52
N PRO A 145 -19.78 25.17 -6.35
CA PRO A 145 -19.80 23.71 -6.31
C PRO A 145 -20.81 23.15 -5.29
N ASP A 146 -21.68 22.29 -5.77
CA ASP A 146 -22.75 21.63 -5.01
C ASP A 146 -22.65 20.10 -5.02
N CYS A 147 -21.62 19.58 -5.72
CA CYS A 147 -21.25 18.16 -5.70
C CYS A 147 -19.72 18.01 -5.72
N LEU A 148 -19.15 17.44 -4.67
CA LEU A 148 -17.71 17.18 -4.55
C LEU A 148 -17.48 15.67 -4.55
N LEU A 149 -16.79 15.16 -5.57
CA LEU A 149 -16.35 13.77 -5.65
C LEU A 149 -14.83 13.70 -5.51
N VAL A 150 -14.34 12.97 -4.53
CA VAL A 150 -12.92 12.69 -4.32
C VAL A 150 -12.69 11.20 -4.52
N ASP A 151 -11.86 10.81 -5.48
CA ASP A 151 -11.61 9.40 -5.79
C ASP A 151 -10.11 9.14 -5.96
N ASP A 152 -9.63 8.04 -5.35
CA ASP A 152 -8.23 7.61 -5.34
C ASP A 152 -7.27 8.78 -5.01
N PHE A 153 -7.57 9.50 -3.92
CA PHE A 153 -6.85 10.69 -3.49
C PHE A 153 -5.56 10.36 -2.73
N ASP A 154 -5.59 9.30 -1.93
CA ASP A 154 -4.45 8.79 -1.21
C ASP A 154 -3.59 7.92 -2.14
N THR A 155 -2.26 8.13 -2.12
CA THR A 155 -1.29 7.27 -2.80
C THR A 155 -0.33 6.67 -1.81
N ASP A 156 0.25 5.50 -2.13
CA ASP A 156 1.26 4.87 -1.29
C ASP A 156 2.45 5.79 -1.00
N GLU A 157 2.85 6.59 -2.00
CA GLU A 157 3.94 7.55 -1.84
C GLU A 157 3.57 8.69 -0.88
N ALA A 158 2.39 9.28 -1.04
CA ALA A 158 1.91 10.35 -0.16
C ALA A 158 1.75 9.88 1.29
N CYS A 159 1.20 8.68 1.48
CA CYS A 159 0.96 8.11 2.81
C CYS A 159 2.24 7.66 3.54
N ARG A 160 3.39 7.61 2.86
CA ARG A 160 4.70 7.36 3.51
C ARG A 160 5.19 8.54 4.33
N ASN A 161 4.70 9.74 4.07
CA ASN A 161 5.13 10.95 4.75
C ASN A 161 3.94 11.62 5.41
N PRO A 162 3.87 11.66 6.76
CA PRO A 162 2.79 12.32 7.49
C PRO A 162 2.58 13.79 7.08
N ASP A 163 3.68 14.54 6.81
CA ASP A 163 3.59 15.94 6.38
C ASP A 163 2.88 16.07 5.02
N THR A 164 3.04 15.07 4.14
CA THR A 164 2.34 15.05 2.85
C THR A 164 0.86 14.73 3.03
N VAL A 165 0.51 13.82 3.92
CA VAL A 165 -0.89 13.55 4.29
C VAL A 165 -1.53 14.80 4.88
N ASP A 166 -0.85 15.48 5.80
CA ASP A 166 -1.32 16.73 6.39
C ASP A 166 -1.51 17.84 5.35
N LYS A 167 -0.55 17.99 4.42
CA LYS A 167 -0.64 18.95 3.33
C LYS A 167 -1.84 18.65 2.41
N ASN A 168 -2.05 17.40 2.03
CA ASN A 168 -3.17 16.99 1.19
C ASN A 168 -4.51 17.17 1.91
N TRP A 169 -4.55 16.86 3.20
CA TRP A 169 -5.75 17.05 4.01
C TRP A 169 -6.12 18.52 4.16
N ARG A 170 -5.13 19.40 4.49
CA ARG A 170 -5.35 20.86 4.50
C ARG A 170 -5.82 21.39 3.15
N TRP A 171 -5.28 20.88 2.05
CA TRP A 171 -5.76 21.27 0.72
C TRP A 171 -7.23 20.87 0.51
N TRP A 172 -7.63 19.69 0.97
CA TRP A 172 -9.04 19.26 0.96
C TRP A 172 -9.89 20.24 1.75
N GLU A 173 -9.53 20.56 2.98
CA GLU A 173 -10.28 21.46 3.85
C GLU A 173 -10.30 22.88 3.29
N ASP A 174 -9.13 23.52 3.09
CA ASP A 174 -9.00 24.94 2.83
C ASP A 174 -9.32 25.32 1.37
N ALA A 175 -8.98 24.44 0.43
CA ALA A 175 -9.09 24.76 -0.99
C ALA A 175 -10.32 24.15 -1.65
N LEU A 176 -10.69 22.90 -1.34
CA LEU A 176 -11.80 22.22 -2.01
C LEU A 176 -13.11 22.32 -1.23
N TYR A 177 -13.14 21.96 0.05
CA TYR A 177 -14.35 21.95 0.85
C TYR A 177 -15.01 23.33 0.94
N PHE A 178 -14.24 24.40 1.11
CA PHE A 178 -14.73 25.78 1.15
C PHE A 178 -15.08 26.39 -0.22
N THR A 179 -15.02 25.64 -1.31
CA THR A 179 -15.57 26.12 -2.61
C THR A 179 -17.08 26.14 -2.60
N ARG A 180 -17.73 25.30 -1.79
CA ARG A 180 -19.19 25.19 -1.68
C ARG A 180 -19.84 26.44 -1.06
N ASP A 181 -21.13 26.56 -1.25
CA ASP A 181 -21.94 27.56 -0.57
C ASP A 181 -22.62 26.93 0.66
N PRO A 182 -22.39 27.44 1.88
CA PRO A 182 -23.06 26.90 3.08
C PRO A 182 -24.57 26.94 3.05
N ALA A 183 -25.16 27.84 2.26
CA ALA A 183 -26.62 28.00 2.12
C ALA A 183 -27.21 27.04 1.09
N VAL A 184 -26.39 26.29 0.33
CA VAL A 184 -26.85 25.37 -0.72
C VAL A 184 -26.49 23.94 -0.33
N PRO A 185 -27.46 23.03 -0.27
CA PRO A 185 -27.16 21.62 0.01
C PRO A 185 -26.16 21.03 -0.94
N THR A 186 -25.16 20.35 -0.39
CA THR A 186 -24.03 19.80 -1.13
C THR A 186 -23.93 18.29 -0.94
N THR A 187 -23.68 17.55 -2.01
CA THR A 187 -23.34 16.14 -1.94
C THR A 187 -21.83 15.98 -1.97
N ILE A 188 -21.24 15.38 -0.96
CA ILE A 188 -19.83 15.05 -0.87
C ILE A 188 -19.68 13.54 -0.89
N ILE A 189 -18.86 13.01 -1.82
CA ILE A 189 -18.51 11.59 -1.87
C ILE A 189 -17.00 11.48 -1.87
N PHE A 190 -16.45 10.82 -0.87
CA PHE A 190 -15.03 10.51 -0.79
C PHE A 190 -14.85 8.99 -0.93
N CYS A 191 -14.15 8.53 -1.95
CA CYS A 191 -13.97 7.10 -2.17
C CYS A 191 -12.51 6.71 -2.41
N GLY A 192 -12.14 5.53 -1.94
CA GLY A 192 -10.81 4.98 -2.03
C GLY A 192 -10.66 3.72 -1.18
N ASN A 193 -9.45 3.16 -1.15
CA ASN A 193 -9.09 2.11 -0.21
C ASN A 193 -8.42 2.73 1.03
N ILE A 194 -8.53 2.08 2.18
CA ILE A 194 -7.74 2.44 3.36
C ILE A 194 -6.34 1.86 3.16
N ILE A 195 -5.39 2.69 2.73
CA ILE A 195 -4.03 2.26 2.39
C ILE A 195 -3.00 2.57 3.48
N ALA A 196 -3.38 3.39 4.48
CA ALA A 196 -2.60 3.68 5.67
C ALA A 196 -3.55 3.93 6.86
N LYS A 197 -3.06 3.76 8.10
CA LYS A 197 -3.87 4.04 9.32
C LYS A 197 -4.26 5.51 9.41
N ASP A 198 -3.37 6.42 9.03
CA ASP A 198 -3.64 7.84 8.86
C ASP A 198 -3.45 8.21 7.39
N CYS A 199 -4.52 8.54 6.72
CA CYS A 199 -4.58 9.00 5.34
C CYS A 199 -5.86 9.83 5.15
N CYS A 200 -6.00 10.51 4.01
CA CYS A 200 -7.11 11.44 3.82
C CYS A 200 -8.48 10.75 3.92
N ILE A 201 -8.62 9.53 3.37
CA ILE A 201 -9.90 8.82 3.45
C ILE A 201 -10.27 8.42 4.90
N THR A 202 -9.30 8.09 5.76
CA THR A 202 -9.59 7.77 7.17
C THR A 202 -9.96 9.01 7.96
N ARG A 203 -9.40 10.16 7.62
CA ARG A 203 -9.77 11.46 8.21
C ARG A 203 -11.17 11.87 7.73
N ALA A 204 -11.45 11.73 6.43
CA ALA A 204 -12.77 11.98 5.85
C ALA A 204 -13.85 11.11 6.49
N GLY A 205 -13.58 9.82 6.68
CA GLY A 205 -14.52 8.88 7.30
C GLY A 205 -14.94 9.27 8.72
N LYS A 206 -14.05 9.91 9.49
CA LYS A 206 -14.36 10.38 10.86
C LYS A 206 -15.28 11.61 10.89
N LEU A 207 -15.39 12.34 9.78
CA LEU A 207 -16.16 13.55 9.63
C LEU A 207 -17.44 13.36 8.83
N ALA A 208 -17.57 12.26 8.10
CA ALA A 208 -18.68 11.96 7.22
C ALA A 208 -19.97 11.64 7.99
N ASP A 209 -21.13 11.92 7.38
CA ASP A 209 -22.43 11.46 7.87
C ASP A 209 -22.51 9.92 7.85
N HIS A 210 -21.82 9.29 6.88
CA HIS A 210 -21.72 7.84 6.82
C HIS A 210 -20.37 7.39 6.22
N TRP A 211 -19.70 6.50 6.93
CA TRP A 211 -18.48 5.83 6.45
C TRP A 211 -18.75 4.34 6.23
N ASP A 212 -18.75 3.92 4.97
CA ASP A 212 -19.05 2.55 4.55
C ASP A 212 -17.75 1.80 4.22
N ILE A 213 -17.35 0.88 5.09
CA ILE A 213 -16.16 0.04 4.91
C ILE A 213 -16.61 -1.35 4.45
N VAL A 214 -16.31 -1.72 3.21
CA VAL A 214 -16.68 -3.01 2.64
C VAL A 214 -15.44 -3.73 2.12
N ASN A 215 -15.14 -4.86 2.72
CA ASN A 215 -14.06 -5.75 2.31
C ASN A 215 -14.51 -6.69 1.20
N ILE A 216 -13.55 -7.31 0.48
CA ILE A 216 -13.88 -8.28 -0.59
C ILE A 216 -14.62 -9.51 -0.05
N ARG A 217 -14.36 -9.88 1.22
CA ARG A 217 -15.05 -10.93 1.97
C ARG A 217 -15.62 -10.37 3.27
N ASP A 218 -16.75 -10.92 3.68
CA ASP A 218 -17.37 -10.61 4.96
C ASP A 218 -16.63 -11.28 6.14
N LYS A 219 -17.14 -11.07 7.37
CA LYS A 219 -16.60 -11.67 8.59
C LYS A 219 -16.65 -13.22 8.62
N ASN A 220 -17.44 -13.84 7.76
CA ASN A 220 -17.55 -15.29 7.62
C ASN A 220 -16.69 -15.83 6.49
N GLY A 221 -15.83 -14.99 5.86
CA GLY A 221 -14.98 -15.35 4.75
C GLY A 221 -15.69 -15.48 3.40
N LYS A 222 -16.95 -15.04 3.30
CA LYS A 222 -17.74 -15.10 2.06
C LYS A 222 -17.60 -13.82 1.26
N SER A 223 -17.59 -13.95 -0.08
CA SER A 223 -17.59 -12.81 -0.99
C SER A 223 -18.74 -11.85 -0.67
N THR A 224 -18.44 -10.57 -0.56
CA THR A 224 -19.44 -9.51 -0.35
C THR A 224 -20.22 -9.18 -1.63
N TRP A 225 -19.71 -9.61 -2.80
CA TRP A 225 -20.38 -9.47 -4.08
C TRP A 225 -20.23 -10.75 -4.94
N PRO A 226 -20.88 -11.87 -4.55
CA PRO A 226 -20.68 -13.17 -5.21
C PRO A 226 -21.17 -13.19 -6.67
N GLN A 227 -22.09 -12.28 -7.06
CA GLN A 227 -22.58 -12.19 -8.44
C GLN A 227 -21.51 -11.69 -9.43
N LYS A 228 -20.40 -11.13 -8.93
CA LYS A 228 -19.27 -10.67 -9.76
C LYS A 228 -17.95 -11.32 -9.37
N ASN A 229 -17.69 -11.43 -8.08
CA ASN A 229 -16.43 -11.91 -7.53
C ASN A 229 -16.70 -13.24 -6.81
N THR A 230 -16.53 -14.38 -7.50
CA THR A 230 -16.67 -15.70 -6.85
C THR A 230 -15.50 -15.97 -5.89
N GLU A 231 -15.67 -16.95 -5.00
CA GLU A 231 -14.61 -17.33 -4.06
C GLU A 231 -13.34 -17.75 -4.80
N GLU A 232 -13.47 -18.54 -5.87
CA GLU A 232 -12.36 -19.01 -6.69
C GLU A 232 -11.61 -17.88 -7.36
N MET A 233 -12.32 -16.85 -7.88
CA MET A 233 -11.68 -15.66 -8.47
C MET A 233 -10.90 -14.88 -7.42
N ILE A 234 -11.47 -14.72 -6.23
CA ILE A 234 -10.80 -14.02 -5.12
C ILE A 234 -9.55 -14.79 -4.71
N ASP A 235 -9.63 -16.12 -4.52
CA ASP A 235 -8.50 -16.96 -4.15
C ASP A 235 -7.38 -16.95 -5.20
N GLN A 236 -7.73 -16.98 -6.48
CA GLN A 236 -6.77 -16.88 -7.58
C GLN A 236 -5.96 -15.57 -7.53
N VAL A 237 -6.59 -14.45 -7.16
CA VAL A 237 -5.88 -13.17 -7.03
C VAL A 237 -5.03 -13.17 -5.76
N ILE A 238 -5.58 -13.59 -4.62
CA ILE A 238 -4.87 -13.62 -3.34
C ILE A 238 -3.61 -14.49 -3.42
N SER A 239 -3.67 -15.61 -4.12
CA SER A 239 -2.51 -16.51 -4.27
C SER A 239 -1.33 -15.93 -5.07
N LYS A 240 -1.55 -14.84 -5.82
CA LYS A 240 -0.55 -14.24 -6.72
C LYS A 240 0.06 -12.93 -6.20
N VAL A 241 -0.40 -12.43 -5.07
CA VAL A 241 0.03 -11.14 -4.51
C VAL A 241 0.44 -11.28 -3.05
N SER A 242 1.24 -10.34 -2.55
CA SER A 242 1.68 -10.36 -1.16
C SER A 242 0.53 -10.15 -0.18
N THR A 243 0.65 -10.71 1.03
CA THR A 243 -0.33 -10.54 2.11
C THR A 243 -0.55 -9.05 2.43
N VAL A 244 0.50 -8.24 2.40
CA VAL A 244 0.42 -6.79 2.62
C VAL A 244 -0.50 -6.13 1.60
N ALA A 245 -0.32 -6.43 0.31
CA ALA A 245 -1.18 -5.91 -0.76
C ALA A 245 -2.63 -6.38 -0.60
N VAL A 246 -2.85 -7.65 -0.26
CA VAL A 246 -4.18 -8.21 -0.01
C VAL A 246 -4.88 -7.49 1.15
N GLN A 247 -4.19 -7.30 2.28
CA GLN A 247 -4.76 -6.64 3.45
C GLN A 247 -5.16 -5.19 3.14
N LYS A 248 -4.32 -4.48 2.42
CA LYS A 248 -4.57 -3.10 2.01
C LYS A 248 -5.70 -2.99 0.97
N GLU A 249 -5.61 -3.75 -0.13
CA GLU A 249 -6.48 -3.57 -1.29
C GLU A 249 -7.84 -4.28 -1.16
N TYR A 250 -7.88 -5.42 -0.44
CA TYR A 250 -9.07 -6.25 -0.31
C TYR A 250 -9.74 -6.18 1.06
N PHE A 251 -8.99 -5.84 2.12
CA PHE A 251 -9.52 -5.85 3.48
C PHE A 251 -9.51 -4.49 4.17
N ASN A 252 -9.12 -3.40 3.49
CA ASN A 252 -9.04 -2.06 4.07
C ASN A 252 -8.27 -2.05 5.42
N ASN A 253 -7.34 -2.97 5.57
CA ASN A 253 -6.54 -3.19 6.75
C ASN A 253 -5.06 -3.01 6.41
N PRO A 254 -4.57 -1.75 6.32
CA PRO A 254 -3.18 -1.50 6.06
C PRO A 254 -2.33 -2.03 7.21
N ILE A 255 -1.41 -2.94 6.89
CA ILE A 255 -0.44 -3.43 7.87
C ILE A 255 0.47 -2.26 8.23
N SER A 256 0.49 -1.93 9.51
CA SER A 256 1.29 -0.83 10.04
C SER A 256 2.77 -1.19 10.09
N GLU A 257 3.60 -0.15 10.25
CA GLU A 257 5.02 -0.33 10.55
C GLU A 257 5.22 -1.35 11.67
N GLY A 258 6.08 -2.35 11.42
CA GLY A 258 6.36 -3.40 12.39
C GLY A 258 5.36 -4.57 12.44
N GLU A 259 4.38 -4.62 11.56
CA GLU A 259 3.40 -5.71 11.56
C GLU A 259 3.71 -6.87 10.59
N ILE A 260 4.80 -6.79 9.83
CA ILE A 260 5.16 -7.85 8.87
C ILE A 260 5.68 -9.10 9.60
N PHE A 261 6.51 -8.91 10.63
CA PHE A 261 7.04 -9.97 11.48
C PHE A 261 6.47 -9.84 12.90
N LYS A 262 5.16 -10.07 13.05
CA LYS A 262 4.45 -9.88 14.33
C LYS A 262 4.96 -10.80 15.43
N GLU A 263 5.25 -12.04 15.10
CA GLU A 263 5.68 -13.08 16.02
C GLU A 263 7.04 -13.59 15.60
N ILE A 264 7.93 -13.69 16.56
CA ILE A 264 9.25 -14.29 16.38
C ILE A 264 9.23 -15.68 16.99
N THR A 265 9.42 -16.68 16.15
CA THR A 265 9.42 -18.08 16.61
C THR A 265 10.81 -18.45 17.11
N TYR A 266 10.92 -18.68 18.42
CA TYR A 266 12.12 -19.26 19.04
C TYR A 266 11.97 -20.78 19.14
N GLY A 267 13.09 -21.50 18.99
CA GLY A 267 13.08 -22.95 19.13
C GLY A 267 14.48 -23.54 19.26
N LYS A 268 14.54 -24.80 19.68
CA LYS A 268 15.79 -25.56 19.81
C LYS A 268 16.46 -25.77 18.45
N ILE A 269 17.75 -25.49 18.39
CA ILE A 269 18.53 -25.75 17.18
C ILE A 269 18.86 -27.24 17.12
N PRO A 270 18.54 -27.94 16.03
CA PRO A 270 18.98 -29.31 15.81
C PRO A 270 20.49 -29.42 15.89
N SER A 271 21.01 -30.61 16.23
CA SER A 271 22.46 -30.84 16.20
C SER A 271 23.05 -30.37 14.86
N LEU A 272 24.14 -29.60 14.91
CA LEU A 272 24.77 -29.02 13.72
C LEU A 272 25.20 -30.09 12.69
N LYS A 273 25.44 -31.32 13.14
CA LYS A 273 25.73 -32.46 12.25
C LYS A 273 24.59 -32.87 11.33
N LYS A 274 23.34 -32.47 11.65
CA LYS A 274 22.17 -32.77 10.80
C LYS A 274 22.05 -31.85 9.61
N PHE A 275 22.69 -30.67 9.65
CA PHE A 275 22.67 -29.72 8.53
C PHE A 275 23.67 -30.19 7.46
N LYS A 276 23.22 -30.22 6.21
CA LYS A 276 24.11 -30.54 5.07
C LYS A 276 25.28 -29.55 4.97
N PHE A 277 24.98 -28.28 5.26
CA PHE A 277 25.96 -27.20 5.40
C PHE A 277 25.33 -26.05 6.21
N LEU A 278 26.19 -25.20 6.72
CA LEU A 278 25.81 -23.93 7.36
C LEU A 278 26.47 -22.77 6.61
N VAL A 279 25.87 -21.60 6.76
CA VAL A 279 26.36 -20.37 6.14
C VAL A 279 26.57 -19.31 7.21
N VAL A 280 27.76 -18.71 7.23
CA VAL A 280 27.98 -17.42 7.89
C VAL A 280 27.89 -16.34 6.82
N TYR A 281 26.99 -15.41 7.01
CA TYR A 281 26.82 -14.27 6.11
C TYR A 281 27.00 -12.97 6.88
N GLY A 282 27.88 -12.09 6.36
CA GLY A 282 28.16 -10.80 6.98
C GLY A 282 27.86 -9.62 6.07
N ASP A 283 27.23 -8.61 6.66
CA ASP A 283 27.05 -7.27 6.08
C ASP A 283 28.05 -6.33 6.76
N PRO A 284 29.09 -5.87 6.01
CA PRO A 284 30.19 -5.12 6.61
C PRO A 284 29.88 -3.67 6.95
N ALA A 285 28.78 -3.10 6.52
CA ALA A 285 28.43 -1.69 6.62
C ALA A 285 29.62 -0.70 6.57
N PRO A 286 29.59 0.36 5.81
CA PRO A 286 30.71 1.30 5.68
C PRO A 286 31.00 2.05 6.98
N GLY A 287 32.29 2.26 7.29
CA GLY A 287 32.74 3.09 8.41
C GLY A 287 33.33 2.33 9.59
N GLU A 288 34.31 2.98 10.26
CA GLU A 288 34.99 2.46 11.46
C GLU A 288 34.58 3.15 12.75
N ASN A 289 33.55 3.98 12.74
CA ASN A 289 33.18 4.82 13.88
C ASN A 289 32.07 4.18 14.73
N LYS A 290 32.27 4.17 16.05
CA LYS A 290 31.24 3.79 17.05
C LYS A 290 30.26 4.93 17.37
N THR A 291 30.14 5.96 16.52
CA THR A 291 29.24 7.10 16.76
C THR A 291 27.77 6.71 16.59
N LYS A 292 26.86 7.46 17.25
CA LYS A 292 25.40 7.19 17.22
C LYS A 292 24.80 7.09 15.80
N ASN A 293 25.45 7.69 14.81
CA ASN A 293 24.97 7.74 13.41
C ASN A 293 25.68 6.75 12.48
N SER A 294 26.55 5.85 12.97
CA SER A 294 27.19 4.84 12.13
C SER A 294 26.30 3.63 11.94
N SER A 295 26.29 3.06 10.72
CA SER A 295 25.56 1.83 10.39
C SER A 295 26.06 0.64 11.18
N THR A 296 25.18 -0.28 11.56
CA THR A 296 25.55 -1.52 12.26
C THR A 296 26.09 -2.56 11.28
N LYS A 297 27.13 -3.28 11.70
CA LYS A 297 27.63 -4.47 11.01
C LYS A 297 26.86 -5.69 11.52
N GLY A 298 26.53 -6.63 10.63
CA GLY A 298 25.85 -7.87 10.99
C GLY A 298 26.61 -9.09 10.48
N CYS A 299 26.71 -10.14 11.29
CA CYS A 299 27.32 -11.40 10.92
C CYS A 299 26.55 -12.56 11.54
N TRP A 300 25.91 -13.41 10.71
CA TRP A 300 24.94 -14.39 11.18
C TRP A 300 25.26 -15.79 10.64
N LEU A 301 25.21 -16.78 11.53
CA LEU A 301 25.27 -18.21 11.23
C LEU A 301 23.84 -18.73 11.03
N CYS A 302 23.55 -19.22 9.84
CA CYS A 302 22.24 -19.74 9.48
C CYS A 302 22.37 -21.14 8.83
N GLY A 303 21.30 -21.91 8.92
CA GLY A 303 21.20 -23.21 8.26
C GLY A 303 19.77 -23.56 7.87
N LYS A 304 19.61 -24.35 6.81
CA LYS A 304 18.29 -24.84 6.36
C LYS A 304 18.21 -26.34 6.60
N LEU A 305 17.14 -26.78 7.24
CA LEU A 305 16.86 -28.20 7.53
C LEU A 305 15.34 -28.43 7.48
N ASP A 306 14.89 -29.44 6.76
CA ASP A 306 13.47 -29.86 6.67
C ASP A 306 12.51 -28.71 6.36
N GLY A 307 12.86 -27.85 5.38
CA GLY A 307 12.06 -26.70 4.98
C GLY A 307 12.15 -25.48 5.90
N LYS A 308 12.76 -25.61 7.08
CA LYS A 308 12.90 -24.54 8.07
C LYS A 308 14.25 -23.83 7.92
N LEU A 309 14.25 -22.52 8.11
CA LEU A 309 15.46 -21.68 8.19
C LEU A 309 15.75 -21.38 9.66
N TYR A 310 16.94 -21.76 10.11
CA TYR A 310 17.41 -21.56 11.47
C TYR A 310 18.41 -20.42 11.54
N VAL A 311 18.15 -19.41 12.38
CA VAL A 311 19.08 -18.36 12.78
C VAL A 311 19.75 -18.82 14.07
N ILE A 312 20.97 -19.33 13.95
CA ILE A 312 21.61 -20.13 15.01
C ILE A 312 22.34 -19.25 16.01
N LYS A 313 23.20 -18.36 15.53
CA LYS A 313 24.04 -17.47 16.35
C LYS A 313 24.57 -16.33 15.49
N GLY A 314 24.83 -15.18 16.10
CA GLY A 314 25.44 -14.09 15.34
C GLY A 314 25.71 -12.84 16.15
N PHE A 315 26.16 -11.83 15.43
CA PHE A 315 26.57 -10.55 15.97
C PHE A 315 25.93 -9.43 15.18
N LEU A 316 25.44 -8.43 15.87
CA LEU A 316 24.88 -7.22 15.30
C LEU A 316 25.27 -6.05 16.20
N ASP A 317 26.25 -5.26 15.74
CA ASP A 317 26.72 -4.11 16.50
C ASP A 317 27.47 -3.11 15.63
N ARG A 318 27.80 -1.96 16.23
CA ARG A 318 28.75 -1.01 15.69
C ARG A 318 30.14 -1.42 16.14
N GLY A 319 31.02 -1.77 15.22
CA GLY A 319 32.34 -2.28 15.55
C GLY A 319 33.40 -1.89 14.53
N LEU A 320 34.65 -2.04 14.92
CA LEU A 320 35.77 -1.90 14.02
C LEU A 320 35.78 -3.05 13.02
N ASN A 321 36.39 -2.84 11.85
CA ASN A 321 36.51 -3.88 10.84
C ASN A 321 37.26 -5.13 11.35
N ALA A 322 38.22 -4.96 12.23
CA ALA A 322 38.93 -6.08 12.88
C ALA A 322 38.02 -6.89 13.83
N GLU A 323 37.12 -6.22 14.58
CA GLU A 323 36.11 -6.90 15.41
C GLU A 323 35.14 -7.71 14.54
N PHE A 324 34.74 -7.16 13.41
CA PHE A 324 33.85 -7.85 12.45
C PHE A 324 34.49 -9.14 11.92
N ILE A 325 35.79 -9.16 11.61
CA ILE A 325 36.50 -10.38 11.23
C ILE A 325 36.58 -11.38 12.41
N ASN A 326 36.73 -10.89 13.63
CA ASN A 326 36.72 -11.75 14.81
C ASN A 326 35.36 -12.46 15.00
N TRP A 327 34.24 -11.84 14.60
CA TRP A 327 32.93 -12.49 14.65
C TRP A 327 32.86 -13.73 13.73
N TYR A 328 33.44 -13.66 12.53
CA TYR A 328 33.56 -14.84 11.67
C TYR A 328 34.37 -15.94 12.34
N ILE A 329 35.51 -15.61 12.97
CA ILE A 329 36.34 -16.60 13.69
C ILE A 329 35.49 -17.25 14.79
N SER A 330 34.83 -16.47 15.64
CA SER A 330 34.01 -17.00 16.73
C SER A 330 32.86 -17.91 16.22
N LEU A 331 32.27 -17.60 15.08
CA LEU A 331 31.23 -18.45 14.48
C LEU A 331 31.80 -19.73 13.88
N ASN A 332 33.00 -19.67 13.27
CA ASN A 332 33.70 -20.88 12.78
C ASN A 332 34.11 -21.78 13.97
N GLU A 333 34.66 -21.22 15.05
CA GLU A 333 34.98 -21.94 16.29
C GLU A 333 33.72 -22.57 16.91
N TYR A 334 32.58 -21.84 16.91
CA TYR A 334 31.30 -22.40 17.37
C TYR A 334 30.86 -23.60 16.53
N VAL A 335 31.05 -23.62 15.22
CA VAL A 335 30.72 -24.76 14.35
C VAL A 335 31.70 -25.92 14.57
N ASP A 336 32.96 -25.62 14.82
CA ASP A 336 34.02 -26.59 15.18
C ASP A 336 34.05 -27.84 14.30
N GLY A 337 33.99 -27.65 12.98
CA GLY A 337 34.04 -28.73 12.00
C GLY A 337 32.87 -29.73 12.02
N ARG A 338 31.84 -29.48 12.83
CA ARG A 338 30.68 -30.39 12.96
C ARG A 338 29.87 -30.55 11.66
N THR A 339 29.96 -29.59 10.74
CA THR A 339 29.42 -29.67 9.39
C THR A 339 30.17 -28.73 8.46
N THR A 340 29.93 -28.85 7.15
CA THR A 340 30.52 -27.94 6.15
C THR A 340 30.04 -26.53 6.42
N LEU A 341 30.97 -25.55 6.46
CA LEU A 341 30.67 -24.14 6.73
C LEU A 341 31.16 -23.28 5.57
N TYR A 342 30.27 -22.48 5.04
CA TYR A 342 30.59 -21.46 4.04
C TYR A 342 30.50 -20.06 4.67
N ASN A 343 31.54 -19.25 4.45
CA ASN A 343 31.57 -17.87 4.90
C ASN A 343 31.45 -16.93 3.69
N PHE A 344 30.45 -16.04 3.73
CA PHE A 344 30.23 -15.01 2.73
C PHE A 344 30.21 -13.63 3.36
N MET A 345 30.65 -12.63 2.60
CA MET A 345 30.56 -11.21 2.96
C MET A 345 29.92 -10.45 1.82
N GLU A 346 28.94 -9.62 2.12
CA GLU A 346 28.34 -8.75 1.12
C GLU A 346 29.40 -7.83 0.50
N ASN A 347 29.48 -7.86 -0.83
CA ASN A 347 30.46 -7.10 -1.58
C ASN A 347 29.83 -6.58 -2.88
N ASN A 348 29.06 -5.51 -2.79
CA ASN A 348 28.53 -4.85 -3.97
C ASN A 348 29.65 -4.08 -4.72
N LYS A 349 29.39 -3.64 -5.96
CA LYS A 349 30.40 -2.97 -6.82
C LYS A 349 31.10 -1.77 -6.18
N LEU A 350 30.45 -1.07 -5.25
CA LEU A 350 31.03 0.06 -4.53
C LEU A 350 31.94 -0.38 -3.38
N GLN A 351 31.77 -1.62 -2.88
CA GLN A 351 32.51 -2.17 -1.77
C GLN A 351 33.69 -3.05 -2.20
N ASP A 352 33.81 -3.38 -3.48
CA ASP A 352 34.90 -4.27 -3.96
C ASP A 352 36.30 -3.74 -3.65
N PRO A 353 36.65 -2.46 -3.87
CA PRO A 353 37.94 -1.93 -3.41
C PRO A 353 38.12 -2.06 -1.90
N PHE A 354 37.05 -1.88 -1.13
CA PHE A 354 37.09 -1.96 0.32
C PHE A 354 37.33 -3.40 0.81
N PHE A 355 36.70 -4.38 0.20
CA PHE A 355 36.95 -5.79 0.49
C PHE A 355 38.42 -6.16 0.24
N GLN A 356 38.98 -5.80 -0.91
CA GLN A 356 40.35 -6.13 -1.29
C GLN A 356 41.39 -5.41 -0.42
N GLN A 357 41.17 -4.14 -0.12
CA GLN A 357 42.16 -3.28 0.55
C GLN A 357 42.07 -3.36 2.07
N VAL A 358 40.89 -3.59 2.65
CA VAL A 358 40.67 -3.58 4.09
C VAL A 358 40.44 -5.00 4.64
N PHE A 359 39.44 -5.71 4.15
CA PHE A 359 39.09 -7.01 4.75
C PHE A 359 40.04 -8.12 4.45
N LYS A 360 40.53 -8.25 3.23
CA LYS A 360 41.55 -9.28 2.89
C LYS A 360 42.83 -9.20 3.76
N PRO A 361 43.43 -8.02 3.96
CA PRO A 361 44.57 -7.90 4.88
C PRO A 361 44.21 -8.27 6.32
N LEU A 362 43.03 -7.84 6.82
CA LEU A 362 42.58 -8.18 8.18
C LEU A 362 42.34 -9.68 8.35
N VAL A 363 41.77 -10.37 7.37
CA VAL A 363 41.62 -11.82 7.39
C VAL A 363 42.99 -12.50 7.43
N ARG A 364 43.93 -12.07 6.61
CA ARG A 364 45.31 -12.62 6.60
C ARG A 364 45.98 -12.41 7.97
N LYS A 365 45.87 -11.23 8.55
CA LYS A 365 46.42 -10.91 9.87
C LYS A 365 45.78 -11.80 10.95
N ALA A 366 44.47 -11.92 10.98
CA ALA A 366 43.76 -12.73 11.95
C ALA A 366 44.09 -14.23 11.83
N LYS A 367 44.20 -14.77 10.61
CA LYS A 367 44.66 -16.15 10.35
C LYS A 367 46.05 -16.41 10.97
N LYS A 368 46.97 -15.46 10.78
CA LYS A 368 48.34 -15.58 11.31
C LYS A 368 48.38 -15.48 12.83
N GLU A 369 47.70 -14.49 13.41
CA GLU A 369 47.72 -14.22 14.85
C GLU A 369 47.01 -15.31 15.66
N LYS A 370 45.85 -15.76 15.17
CA LYS A 370 45.02 -16.75 15.87
C LYS A 370 45.24 -18.18 15.43
N ARG A 371 46.09 -18.42 14.42
CA ARG A 371 46.36 -19.74 13.84
C ARG A 371 45.12 -20.51 13.41
N VAL A 372 44.13 -19.78 12.82
CA VAL A 372 42.86 -20.34 12.35
C VAL A 372 42.78 -20.34 10.84
N GLU A 373 42.11 -21.34 10.27
CA GLU A 373 41.74 -21.34 8.86
C GLU A 373 40.40 -20.63 8.67
N LEU A 374 40.44 -19.51 7.98
CA LEU A 374 39.26 -18.70 7.69
C LEU A 374 39.26 -18.27 6.23
N ASN A 375 38.29 -18.72 5.47
CA ASN A 375 38.07 -18.30 4.09
C ASN A 375 36.72 -17.58 4.01
N ILE A 376 36.72 -16.32 3.57
CA ILE A 376 35.53 -15.51 3.38
C ILE A 376 35.40 -15.21 1.89
N ASN A 377 34.30 -15.61 1.29
CA ASN A 377 33.99 -15.38 -0.11
C ASN A 377 33.21 -14.06 -0.27
N PRO A 378 33.62 -13.16 -1.16
CA PRO A 378 32.84 -11.97 -1.46
C PRO A 378 31.57 -12.38 -2.23
N ASP A 379 30.41 -11.91 -1.77
CA ASP A 379 29.16 -12.04 -2.50
C ASP A 379 28.95 -10.80 -3.39
N THR A 380 29.14 -10.99 -4.68
CA THR A 380 29.08 -9.93 -5.71
C THR A 380 27.78 -9.95 -6.50
N GLU A 381 26.81 -10.77 -6.13
CA GLU A 381 25.53 -10.85 -6.82
C GLU A 381 24.78 -9.50 -6.78
N LYS A 382 24.23 -9.12 -7.93
CA LYS A 382 23.37 -7.93 -8.02
C LYS A 382 22.04 -8.23 -7.33
N LYS A 383 21.80 -7.54 -6.22
CA LYS A 383 20.59 -7.72 -5.41
C LYS A 383 19.52 -6.72 -5.81
N THR A 384 18.27 -7.17 -5.84
CA THR A 384 17.09 -6.31 -5.95
C THR A 384 16.88 -5.52 -4.65
N ASP A 385 15.85 -4.70 -4.59
CA ASP A 385 15.53 -3.91 -3.41
C ASP A 385 15.52 -4.75 -2.12
N LYS A 386 16.18 -4.25 -1.08
CA LYS A 386 16.40 -4.98 0.18
C LYS A 386 15.08 -5.29 0.90
N ALA A 387 14.16 -4.32 0.93
CA ALA A 387 12.88 -4.51 1.62
C ALA A 387 12.02 -5.58 0.93
N THR A 388 11.93 -5.53 -0.39
CA THR A 388 11.23 -6.53 -1.20
C THR A 388 11.81 -7.93 -1.03
N ARG A 389 13.15 -8.07 -0.94
CA ARG A 389 13.79 -9.39 -0.72
C ARG A 389 13.51 -9.95 0.66
N ILE A 390 13.55 -9.11 1.70
CA ILE A 390 13.25 -9.53 3.07
C ILE A 390 11.80 -10.00 3.15
N GLU A 391 10.87 -9.22 2.61
CA GLU A 391 9.45 -9.59 2.58
C GLU A 391 9.24 -10.90 1.81
N ALA A 392 9.70 -10.99 0.57
CA ALA A 392 9.44 -12.13 -0.29
C ALA A 392 10.06 -13.46 0.22
N ASN A 393 11.21 -13.40 0.91
CA ASN A 393 11.92 -14.61 1.32
C ASN A 393 11.72 -14.97 2.80
N LEU A 394 11.51 -14.00 3.68
CA LEU A 394 11.48 -14.27 5.12
C LEU A 394 10.06 -14.20 5.72
N GLU A 395 9.16 -13.35 5.18
CA GLU A 395 7.78 -13.25 5.68
C GLU A 395 7.02 -14.58 5.55
N PRO A 396 7.02 -15.28 4.42
CA PRO A 396 6.33 -16.57 4.30
C PRO A 396 6.87 -17.61 5.30
N LEU A 397 8.20 -17.67 5.47
CA LEU A 397 8.80 -18.58 6.43
C LEU A 397 8.41 -18.23 7.87
N ASN A 398 8.37 -16.95 8.20
CA ASN A 398 7.98 -16.50 9.54
C ASN A 398 6.50 -16.79 9.83
N ARG A 399 5.62 -16.47 8.89
CA ARG A 399 4.17 -16.72 9.00
C ARG A 399 3.84 -18.20 9.18
N GLU A 400 4.58 -19.08 8.51
CA GLU A 400 4.41 -20.53 8.60
C GLU A 400 5.12 -21.15 9.81
N GLY A 401 5.80 -20.35 10.64
CA GLY A 401 6.61 -20.83 11.75
C GLY A 401 7.86 -21.61 11.32
N ASN A 402 8.34 -21.38 10.09
CA ASN A 402 9.51 -22.01 9.48
C ASN A 402 10.78 -21.17 9.58
N LEU A 403 10.71 -19.93 10.08
CA LEU A 403 11.86 -19.11 10.46
C LEU A 403 12.08 -19.25 11.97
N ILE A 404 13.11 -19.98 12.35
CA ILE A 404 13.38 -20.35 13.76
C ILE A 404 14.61 -19.60 14.26
N PHE A 405 14.44 -18.83 15.32
CA PHE A 405 15.52 -18.20 16.06
C PHE A 405 15.95 -19.10 17.23
N ASN A 406 17.24 -19.20 17.50
CA ASN A 406 17.79 -20.03 18.56
C ASN A 406 17.28 -19.58 19.94
N GLU A 407 16.57 -20.45 20.65
CA GLU A 407 16.05 -20.17 22.00
C GLU A 407 17.17 -19.94 23.02
N ASP A 408 18.30 -20.63 22.88
CA ASP A 408 19.47 -20.47 23.78
C ASP A 408 20.13 -19.08 23.63
N GLU A 409 19.92 -18.41 22.50
CA GLU A 409 20.43 -17.07 22.22
C GLU A 409 19.36 -15.98 22.46
N GLN A 410 18.17 -16.31 22.96
CA GLN A 410 17.07 -15.34 23.12
C GLN A 410 17.44 -14.17 24.02
N GLN A 411 18.29 -14.38 25.04
CA GLN A 411 18.76 -13.31 25.94
C GLN A 411 20.05 -12.66 25.46
N ASN A 412 20.62 -13.12 24.34
CA ASN A 412 21.81 -12.52 23.77
C ASN A 412 21.48 -11.13 23.16
N PRO A 413 22.19 -10.05 23.55
CA PRO A 413 21.90 -8.69 23.07
C PRO A 413 21.94 -8.56 21.54
N HIS A 414 22.77 -9.32 20.85
CA HIS A 414 22.84 -9.30 19.38
C HIS A 414 21.59 -9.94 18.77
N MET A 415 21.12 -11.06 19.33
CA MET A 415 19.88 -11.72 18.89
C MET A 415 18.66 -10.83 19.17
N GLN A 416 18.60 -10.21 20.33
CA GLN A 416 17.55 -9.25 20.67
C GLN A 416 17.50 -8.08 19.68
N ARG A 417 18.65 -7.46 19.37
CA ARG A 417 18.73 -6.39 18.36
C ARG A 417 18.26 -6.85 16.98
N LEU A 418 18.60 -8.08 16.57
CA LEU A 418 18.10 -8.62 15.30
C LEU A 418 16.59 -8.79 15.32
N THR A 419 16.05 -9.44 16.34
CA THR A 419 14.60 -9.68 16.43
C THR A 419 13.80 -8.40 16.62
N ASP A 420 14.37 -7.39 17.28
CA ASP A 420 13.77 -6.06 17.33
C ASP A 420 13.75 -5.39 15.95
N GLN A 421 14.80 -5.55 15.12
CA GLN A 421 14.77 -5.09 13.74
C GLN A 421 13.70 -5.82 12.92
N PHE A 422 13.49 -7.12 13.13
CA PHE A 422 12.38 -7.85 12.51
C PHE A 422 11.02 -7.29 12.93
N LYS A 423 10.82 -7.07 14.23
CA LYS A 423 9.57 -6.49 14.76
C LYS A 423 9.30 -5.09 14.27
N LEU A 424 10.35 -4.30 14.04
CA LEU A 424 10.26 -2.93 13.53
C LEU A 424 10.34 -2.86 12.00
N PHE A 425 10.53 -4.00 11.32
CA PHE A 425 10.69 -4.03 9.88
C PHE A 425 9.43 -3.52 9.17
N THR A 426 9.63 -2.59 8.27
CA THR A 426 8.61 -2.04 7.41
C THR A 426 9.16 -1.93 6.00
N LEU A 427 8.30 -1.99 5.00
CA LEU A 427 8.67 -1.72 3.61
C LEU A 427 9.14 -0.26 3.38
N ARG A 428 9.02 0.58 4.38
CA ARG A 428 9.26 2.04 4.33
C ARG A 428 10.56 2.49 4.95
N LEU A 429 11.29 1.61 5.62
CA LEU A 429 12.58 1.97 6.17
C LEU A 429 13.51 2.42 5.03
N LYS A 430 13.69 3.73 4.88
CA LYS A 430 14.93 4.24 4.31
C LYS A 430 16.01 3.85 5.31
N PHE A 431 16.74 2.80 4.97
CA PHE A 431 17.88 2.40 5.77
C PHE A 431 18.84 3.58 5.86
N PRO A 432 19.27 4.00 7.07
CA PRO A 432 20.29 5.00 7.22
C PRO A 432 21.60 4.56 6.58
#